data_901f039c9bd71c9468c137987184b11e
#
_entry.id   901f039c9bd71c9468c137987184b11e
#
_cell.length_a   1.000
_cell.length_b   1.000
_cell.length_c   1.000
_cell.angle_alpha   90.00
_cell.angle_beta   90.00
_cell.angle_gamma   90.00
#
_symmetry.space_group_name_H-M   'P 1'
#
loop_
_entity.id
_entity.type
_entity.pdbx_description
1 polymer ?
#
loop_
_entity_poly.entity_id
_entity_poly.type
_entity_poly.pdbx_seq_one_letter_code
_entity_poly.pdbx_strand_id
1 'polypeptide(L)'
;MGQTAKDYSLEPVTRELIGAAFEVHKVLGYGFLERVYQRAMQVKLTLSNVKVELEPKLQVHFKGVNVGDYAADLLVADQIVVELKTDPEYQPAHEAQLLNELKGTRIRLGYLVNFGRSKVEFK
;
A
#
# COMPACT_ATOMS: atom_id res chain seq x y z
N MET A 1 26.70 -1.18 2.36
CA MET A 1 26.08 -0.86 2.73
C MET A 1 24.80 -0.78 2.28
N GLY A 2 24.08 -1.43 2.49
CA GLY A 2 22.81 -1.63 1.95
C GLY A 2 21.94 -0.42 1.85
N GLN A 3 22.13 0.51 2.68
CA GLN A 3 21.35 1.72 2.64
C GLN A 3 21.81 2.73 1.64
N THR A 4 22.85 2.43 0.92
CA THR A 4 23.39 3.34 -0.08
C THR A 4 22.36 3.72 -1.13
N ALA A 5 21.42 2.84 -1.39
CA ALA A 5 20.41 3.05 -2.41
C ALA A 5 19.13 3.70 -1.88
N LYS A 6 19.15 4.19 -0.66
CA LYS A 6 17.94 4.81 -0.10
C LYS A 6 17.52 5.99 -0.95
N ASP A 7 16.28 5.95 -1.40
CA ASP A 7 15.73 6.99 -2.25
C ASP A 7 14.98 8.00 -1.39
N TYR A 8 15.65 9.09 -1.10
CA TYR A 8 15.06 10.15 -0.28
C TYR A 8 13.90 10.86 -0.96
N SER A 9 13.75 10.71 -2.29
CA SER A 9 12.63 11.33 -2.99
C SER A 9 11.28 10.76 -2.58
N LEU A 10 11.25 9.54 -2.04
CA LEU A 10 10.02 8.90 -1.60
C LEU A 10 9.64 9.24 -0.16
N GLU A 11 10.53 9.85 0.61
CA GLU A 11 10.21 10.15 2.01
C GLU A 11 9.00 11.06 2.19
N PRO A 12 8.84 12.15 1.42
CA PRO A 12 7.64 12.98 1.57
C PRO A 12 6.36 12.23 1.26
N VAL A 13 6.38 11.38 0.23
CA VAL A 13 5.21 10.59 -0.15
C VAL A 13 4.90 9.55 0.92
N THR A 14 5.92 8.87 1.42
CA THR A 14 5.76 7.90 2.49
C THR A 14 5.16 8.54 3.73
N ARG A 15 5.63 9.73 4.07
CA ARG A 15 5.13 10.47 5.22
C ARG A 15 3.66 10.82 5.05
N GLU A 16 3.26 11.26 3.86
CA GLU A 16 1.86 11.54 3.57
C GLU A 16 1.01 10.28 3.62
N LEU A 17 1.53 9.17 3.11
CA LEU A 17 0.83 7.89 3.15
C LEU A 17 0.58 7.44 4.58
N ILE A 18 1.60 7.46 5.42
CA ILE A 18 1.49 7.07 6.83
C ILE A 18 0.54 8.00 7.56
N GLY A 19 0.69 9.31 7.35
CA GLY A 19 -0.19 10.30 7.96
C GLY A 19 -1.64 10.12 7.57
N ALA A 20 -1.88 9.79 6.29
CA ALA A 20 -3.23 9.52 5.81
C ALA A 20 -3.83 8.31 6.51
N ALA A 21 -3.06 7.24 6.67
CA ALA A 21 -3.54 6.04 7.34
C ALA A 21 -3.88 6.31 8.81
N PHE A 22 -3.05 7.09 9.51
CA PHE A 22 -3.36 7.47 10.88
C PHE A 22 -4.65 8.28 10.96
N GLU A 23 -4.83 9.24 10.09
CA GLU A 23 -6.03 10.07 10.12
C GLU A 23 -7.28 9.27 9.78
N VAL A 24 -7.21 8.44 8.75
CA VAL A 24 -8.34 7.58 8.35
C VAL A 24 -8.73 6.68 9.50
N HIS A 25 -7.77 6.04 10.15
CA HIS A 25 -8.05 5.16 11.27
C HIS A 25 -8.59 5.92 12.48
N LYS A 26 -8.07 7.11 12.72
CA LYS A 26 -8.54 7.94 13.83
C LYS A 26 -10.00 8.34 13.66
N VAL A 27 -10.41 8.67 12.43
CA VAL A 27 -11.77 9.12 12.16
C VAL A 27 -12.74 7.95 12.07
N LEU A 28 -12.36 6.89 11.37
CA LEU A 28 -13.27 5.76 11.09
C LEU A 28 -13.20 4.64 12.12
N GLY A 29 -12.05 4.46 12.77
CA GLY A 29 -11.83 3.32 13.64
C GLY A 29 -11.70 2.03 12.85
N TYR A 30 -11.86 0.90 13.52
CA TYR A 30 -11.85 -0.40 12.86
C TYR A 30 -13.29 -0.91 12.70
N GLY A 31 -13.46 -1.91 11.83
CA GLY A 31 -14.76 -2.58 11.66
C GLY A 31 -15.43 -2.37 10.32
N PHE A 32 -14.93 -1.47 9.49
CA PHE A 32 -15.46 -1.30 8.15
C PHE A 32 -14.80 -2.30 7.19
N LEU A 33 -15.43 -2.48 6.02
CA LEU A 33 -14.87 -3.29 4.95
C LEU A 33 -13.66 -2.58 4.32
N GLU A 34 -12.76 -3.33 3.73
CA GLU A 34 -11.55 -2.78 3.12
C GLU A 34 -11.86 -1.67 2.12
N ARG A 35 -12.94 -1.80 1.35
CA ARG A 35 -13.31 -0.78 0.37
C ARG A 35 -13.50 0.60 1.00
N VAL A 36 -14.03 0.65 2.21
CA VAL A 36 -14.24 1.93 2.91
C VAL A 36 -12.91 2.61 3.17
N TYR A 37 -11.93 1.85 3.67
CA TYR A 37 -10.61 2.38 3.93
C TYR A 37 -9.89 2.77 2.65
N GLN A 38 -10.06 1.98 1.59
CA GLN A 38 -9.47 2.29 0.29
C GLN A 38 -9.94 3.64 -0.22
N ARG A 39 -11.25 3.89 -0.17
CA ARG A 39 -11.82 5.16 -0.62
C ARG A 39 -11.41 6.31 0.30
N ALA A 40 -11.37 6.08 1.60
CA ALA A 40 -10.95 7.11 2.54
C ALA A 40 -9.48 7.50 2.33
N MET A 41 -8.63 6.52 2.08
CA MET A 41 -7.22 6.79 1.76
C MET A 41 -7.10 7.60 0.47
N GLN A 42 -7.88 7.25 -0.54
CA GLN A 42 -7.90 8.02 -1.79
C GLN A 42 -8.28 9.48 -1.52
N VAL A 43 -9.34 9.71 -0.76
CA VAL A 43 -9.77 11.07 -0.44
C VAL A 43 -8.66 11.84 0.26
N LYS A 44 -8.08 11.24 1.31
CA LYS A 44 -7.07 11.94 2.10
C LYS A 44 -5.81 12.25 1.29
N LEU A 45 -5.33 11.28 0.54
CA LEU A 45 -4.13 11.47 -0.27
C LEU A 45 -4.35 12.51 -1.37
N THR A 46 -5.53 12.49 -2.00
CA THR A 46 -5.88 13.49 -3.01
C THR A 46 -5.92 14.88 -2.42
N LEU A 47 -6.47 15.03 -1.21
CA LEU A 47 -6.47 16.32 -0.52
C LEU A 47 -5.06 16.82 -0.21
N SER A 48 -4.12 15.91 -0.07
CA SER A 48 -2.72 16.24 0.18
C SER A 48 -1.91 16.38 -1.12
N ASN A 49 -2.59 16.43 -2.27
CA ASN A 49 -1.98 16.54 -3.60
C ASN A 49 -1.04 15.38 -3.94
N VAL A 50 -1.35 14.20 -3.43
CA VAL A 50 -0.61 12.99 -3.75
C VAL A 50 -1.42 12.19 -4.75
N LYS A 51 -0.80 11.85 -5.88
CA LYS A 51 -1.44 11.04 -6.89
C LYS A 51 -1.71 9.63 -6.34
N VAL A 52 -2.93 9.15 -6.51
CA VAL A 52 -3.31 7.82 -6.08
C VAL A 52 -4.21 7.19 -7.13
N GLU A 53 -3.90 5.94 -7.45
CA GLU A 53 -4.69 5.14 -8.38
C GLU A 53 -5.30 3.97 -7.61
N LEU A 54 -6.60 3.76 -7.76
CA LEU A 54 -7.28 2.62 -7.14
C LEU A 54 -7.16 1.39 -8.02
N GLU A 55 -6.86 0.27 -7.38
CA GLU A 55 -6.84 -1.04 -8.02
C GLU A 55 -6.00 -1.05 -9.30
N PRO A 56 -4.74 -0.58 -9.23
CA PRO A 56 -3.87 -0.60 -10.40
C PRO A 56 -3.65 -2.03 -10.86
N LYS A 57 -3.70 -2.24 -12.18
CA LYS A 57 -3.36 -3.54 -12.74
C LYS A 57 -1.86 -3.63 -12.89
N LEU A 58 -1.26 -4.54 -12.18
CA LEU A 58 0.18 -4.76 -12.20
C LEU A 58 0.47 -6.07 -12.92
N GLN A 59 1.42 -6.02 -13.84
CA GLN A 59 1.79 -7.20 -14.61
C GLN A 59 2.94 -7.92 -13.94
N VAL A 60 2.83 -9.22 -13.83
CA VAL A 60 3.89 -10.08 -13.32
C VAL A 60 4.58 -10.74 -14.51
N HIS A 61 5.88 -10.55 -14.63
CA HIS A 61 6.66 -11.09 -15.74
C HIS A 61 7.55 -12.22 -15.27
N PHE A 62 7.65 -13.24 -16.10
CA PHE A 62 8.59 -14.34 -15.92
C PHE A 62 9.37 -14.51 -17.22
N LYS A 63 10.68 -14.33 -17.15
CA LYS A 63 11.56 -14.42 -18.33
C LYS A 63 11.06 -13.57 -19.50
N GLY A 64 10.60 -12.35 -19.18
CA GLY A 64 10.14 -11.39 -20.18
C GLY A 64 8.73 -11.58 -20.66
N VAL A 65 8.02 -12.58 -20.17
CA VAL A 65 6.65 -12.87 -20.58
C VAL A 65 5.70 -12.53 -19.45
N ASN A 66 4.60 -11.85 -19.78
CA ASN A 66 3.55 -11.58 -18.81
C ASN A 66 2.86 -12.92 -18.48
N VAL A 67 2.99 -13.36 -17.25
CA VAL A 67 2.40 -14.60 -16.78
C VAL A 67 1.18 -14.39 -15.90
N GLY A 68 0.82 -13.15 -15.63
CA GLY A 68 -0.38 -12.85 -14.86
C GLY A 68 -0.46 -11.38 -14.48
N ASP A 69 -1.67 -10.96 -14.19
CA ASP A 69 -1.95 -9.63 -13.70
C ASP A 69 -2.50 -9.73 -12.28
N TYR A 70 -2.23 -8.73 -11.46
CA TYR A 70 -2.95 -8.61 -10.20
C TYR A 70 -3.30 -7.16 -9.94
N ALA A 71 -4.32 -6.94 -9.12
CA ALA A 71 -4.74 -5.61 -8.74
C ALA A 71 -4.40 -5.39 -7.27
N ALA A 72 -3.55 -4.41 -6.99
CA ALA A 72 -3.31 -3.96 -5.64
C ALA A 72 -4.47 -3.05 -5.20
N ASP A 73 -4.49 -2.65 -3.94
CA ASP A 73 -5.54 -1.73 -3.49
C ASP A 73 -5.27 -0.31 -3.96
N LEU A 74 -4.02 0.15 -3.84
CA LEU A 74 -3.63 1.50 -4.25
C LEU A 74 -2.25 1.49 -4.88
N LEU A 75 -2.06 2.40 -5.83
CA LEU A 75 -0.73 2.78 -6.29
C LEU A 75 -0.56 4.27 -5.97
N VAL A 76 0.40 4.60 -5.14
CA VAL A 76 0.62 5.95 -4.64
C VAL A 76 1.82 6.57 -5.33
N ALA A 77 1.62 7.75 -5.92
CA ALA A 77 2.65 8.52 -6.61
C ALA A 77 3.36 7.70 -7.71
N ASP A 78 2.64 6.76 -8.31
CA ASP A 78 3.17 5.84 -9.34
C ASP A 78 4.35 4.99 -8.87
N GLN A 79 4.65 4.96 -7.57
CA GLN A 79 5.86 4.33 -7.07
C GLN A 79 5.67 3.39 -5.88
N ILE A 80 4.58 3.51 -5.16
CA ILE A 80 4.35 2.73 -3.95
C ILE A 80 3.07 1.93 -4.06
N VAL A 81 3.19 0.62 -4.00
CA VAL A 81 2.04 -0.27 -3.94
C VAL A 81 1.57 -0.37 -2.50
N VAL A 82 0.26 -0.21 -2.28
CA VAL A 82 -0.33 -0.30 -0.95
C VAL A 82 -1.39 -1.38 -0.95
N GLU A 83 -1.27 -2.31 -0.03
CA GLU A 83 -2.28 -3.33 0.23
C GLU A 83 -2.94 -3.01 1.58
N LEU A 84 -4.26 -3.01 1.59
CA LEU A 84 -5.04 -2.69 2.79
C LEU A 84 -5.65 -3.97 3.35
N LYS A 85 -5.61 -4.09 4.66
CA LYS A 85 -6.19 -5.22 5.36
C LYS A 85 -7.05 -4.74 6.52
N THR A 86 -7.99 -5.58 6.92
CA THR A 86 -8.89 -5.32 8.05
C THR A 86 -8.92 -6.51 9.01
N ASP A 87 -7.78 -7.17 9.15
CA ASP A 87 -7.70 -8.36 10.01
C ASP A 87 -7.54 -7.99 11.47
N PRO A 88 -8.25 -8.67 12.37
CA PRO A 88 -8.08 -8.43 13.79
C PRO A 88 -6.73 -8.92 14.32
N GLU A 89 -6.03 -9.75 13.54
CA GLU A 89 -4.73 -10.30 13.91
C GLU A 89 -3.75 -10.13 12.76
N TYR A 90 -2.46 -10.03 13.10
CA TYR A 90 -1.41 -9.99 12.12
C TYR A 90 -1.30 -11.31 11.36
N GLN A 91 -1.22 -11.24 10.06
CA GLN A 91 -1.12 -12.40 9.18
C GLN A 91 0.20 -12.33 8.40
N PRO A 92 1.23 -13.10 8.81
CA PRO A 92 2.50 -13.08 8.08
C PRO A 92 2.36 -13.43 6.60
N ALA A 93 1.35 -14.21 6.25
CA ALA A 93 1.10 -14.59 4.85
C ALA A 93 0.82 -13.36 3.98
N HIS A 94 0.20 -12.33 4.50
CA HIS A 94 -0.09 -11.11 3.73
C HIS A 94 1.19 -10.36 3.38
N GLU A 95 2.13 -10.30 4.31
CA GLU A 95 3.42 -9.67 4.05
C GLU A 95 4.20 -10.46 3.01
N ALA A 96 4.22 -11.78 3.12
CA ALA A 96 4.90 -12.63 2.16
C ALA A 96 4.28 -12.49 0.77
N GLN A 97 2.96 -12.40 0.69
CA GLN A 97 2.26 -12.21 -0.57
C GLN A 97 2.67 -10.90 -1.22
N LEU A 98 2.68 -9.80 -0.46
CA LEU A 98 3.08 -8.51 -1.00
C LEU A 98 4.51 -8.55 -1.54
N LEU A 99 5.43 -9.15 -0.80
CA LEU A 99 6.81 -9.26 -1.25
C LEU A 99 6.91 -10.05 -2.55
N ASN A 100 6.14 -11.13 -2.68
CA ASN A 100 6.15 -11.94 -3.90
C ASN A 100 5.57 -11.16 -5.07
N GLU A 101 4.52 -10.41 -4.85
CA GLU A 101 3.91 -9.58 -5.89
C GLU A 101 4.89 -8.53 -6.39
N LEU A 102 5.62 -7.88 -5.50
CA LEU A 102 6.60 -6.88 -5.88
C LEU A 102 7.74 -7.44 -6.72
N LYS A 103 8.11 -8.71 -6.50
CA LYS A 103 9.19 -9.33 -7.28
C LYS A 103 8.90 -9.38 -8.77
N GLY A 104 7.64 -9.51 -9.14
CA GLY A 104 7.23 -9.60 -10.53
C GLY A 104 6.99 -8.27 -11.20
N THR A 105 7.12 -7.18 -10.47
CA THR A 105 6.86 -5.84 -10.99
C THR A 105 8.14 -4.99 -10.95
N ARG A 106 8.06 -3.79 -11.49
CA ARG A 106 9.16 -2.83 -11.40
C ARG A 106 9.06 -1.94 -10.17
N ILE A 107 8.01 -2.09 -9.39
CA ILE A 107 7.78 -1.28 -8.19
C ILE A 107 8.60 -1.88 -7.06
N ARG A 108 9.37 -1.03 -6.38
CA ARG A 108 10.31 -1.48 -5.36
C ARG A 108 9.82 -1.33 -3.94
N LEU A 109 8.77 -0.54 -3.73
CA LEU A 109 8.30 -0.25 -2.39
C LEU A 109 6.83 -0.61 -2.28
N GLY A 110 6.52 -1.38 -1.25
CA GLY A 110 5.14 -1.73 -0.94
C GLY A 110 4.88 -1.53 0.54
N TYR A 111 3.65 -1.17 0.85
CA TYR A 111 3.17 -1.08 2.23
C TYR A 111 1.96 -1.96 2.42
N LEU A 112 1.99 -2.68 3.52
CA LEU A 112 0.83 -3.39 4.02
C LEU A 112 0.28 -2.57 5.19
N VAL A 113 -0.97 -2.10 5.08
CA VAL A 113 -1.59 -1.26 6.10
C VAL A 113 -2.82 -1.99 6.62
N ASN A 114 -2.82 -2.27 7.92
CA ASN A 114 -3.93 -2.98 8.54
C ASN A 114 -4.74 -2.04 9.44
N PHE A 115 -6.02 -1.91 9.14
CA PHE A 115 -6.96 -1.08 9.89
C PHE A 115 -7.82 -1.90 10.86
N GLY A 116 -7.62 -3.20 10.94
CA GLY A 116 -8.51 -4.09 11.67
C GLY A 116 -8.30 -4.14 13.17
N ARG A 117 -7.38 -3.33 13.69
CA ARG A 117 -7.07 -3.33 15.13
C ARG A 117 -7.25 -1.94 15.71
N SER A 118 -7.13 -1.82 17.02
CA SER A 118 -7.28 -0.54 17.71
C SER A 118 -6.25 0.50 17.28
N LYS A 119 -5.11 0.04 16.74
CA LYS A 119 -4.10 0.92 16.16
C LYS A 119 -3.82 0.46 14.75
N VAL A 120 -3.58 1.41 13.83
CA VAL A 120 -3.18 1.07 12.48
C VAL A 120 -1.76 0.51 12.49
N GLU A 121 -1.53 -0.53 11.69
CA GLU A 121 -0.23 -1.21 11.62
C GLU A 121 0.32 -1.15 10.20
N PHE A 122 1.65 -1.04 10.09
CA PHE A 122 2.36 -0.93 8.82
C PHE A 122 3.45 -1.98 8.72
N LYS A 123 3.66 -2.50 7.48
CA LYS A 123 4.79 -3.35 7.12
C LYS A 123 5.33 -2.95 5.75
#